data_f61580324fbc1da0d509056a95865d4b
#
_entry.id   f61580324fbc1da0d509056a95865d4b
#
_cell.length_a   1.000
_cell.length_b   1.000
_cell.length_c   1.000
_cell.angle_alpha   90.00
_cell.angle_beta   90.00
_cell.angle_gamma   90.00
#
_symmetry.space_group_name_H-M   'P 1'
#
loop_
_entity.id
_entity.type
_entity.pdbx_description
1 polymer ?
#
loop_
_entity_poly.entity_id
_entity_poly.type
_entity_poly.pdbx_seq_one_letter_code
_entity_poly.pdbx_strand_id
1 'polypeptide(L)'
;MKRFSALSLGVLLLILLIGVVFIAGCTTTTPTTTTVTTTQPTTAAVEKPKLLIATTTSLYDTGLLNYLEQKYESQNNVDLQITSQGTGKAIELAKKGDADVLLVHSPSQELAFVKDGYGINRRSFASNYFEIVGPAADPAGIINMTPENAFTTLLLKGSNKTAGVYFVSRGDGSGTHSAEKAIWAKANFNYTMTVEKSGNWYIEAGKGMGETLQMASEKKAYALTDEGTFLAYKSNLTVVPIITKGSSLLNIYSVMTVYNDKQPVAKIQMANNFINFLISPQTQADIVTFGVDKYGKALFTPMSVSVPTAAAGYVGDYSTPVTDLKPPAASNTTATK
;
A
#
# COMPACT_ATOMS: atom_id res chain seq x y z
N MET A 1 38.96 -35.71 -25.22
CA MET A 1 40.42 -35.61 -24.92
C MET A 1 40.66 -34.53 -23.91
N LYS A 2 41.16 -34.99 -22.71
CA LYS A 2 42.10 -34.29 -21.80
C LYS A 2 41.69 -32.88 -21.27
N ARG A 3 41.78 -32.49 -19.99
CA ARG A 3 42.21 -33.16 -18.72
C ARG A 3 41.77 -32.29 -17.54
N PHE A 4 41.53 -32.97 -16.43
CA PHE A 4 41.42 -32.52 -15.05
C PHE A 4 42.59 -31.67 -14.53
N SER A 5 42.32 -30.82 -13.53
CA SER A 5 43.15 -30.60 -12.33
C SER A 5 42.34 -29.78 -11.34
N ALA A 6 41.86 -30.17 -10.22
CA ALA A 6 42.27 -30.83 -8.96
C ALA A 6 43.21 -30.00 -8.07
N LEU A 7 42.73 -29.83 -6.83
CA LEU A 7 43.40 -29.67 -5.52
C LEU A 7 44.04 -28.31 -5.14
N SER A 8 43.63 -27.73 -4.01
CA SER A 8 44.37 -27.98 -2.77
C SER A 8 43.61 -27.52 -1.49
N LEU A 9 43.48 -28.47 -0.64
CA LEU A 9 43.12 -28.50 0.76
C LEU A 9 44.31 -27.91 1.58
N GLY A 10 44.02 -27.01 2.55
CA GLY A 10 45.02 -26.51 3.50
C GLY A 10 44.46 -26.43 4.91
N VAL A 11 44.56 -27.56 5.62
CA VAL A 11 44.42 -27.70 7.08
C VAL A 11 45.67 -27.10 7.73
N LEU A 12 45.53 -26.26 8.75
CA LEU A 12 46.59 -26.11 9.74
C LEU A 12 46.04 -26.07 11.17
N LEU A 13 46.54 -27.03 11.89
CA LEU A 13 46.27 -27.45 13.23
C LEU A 13 47.17 -26.66 14.25
N LEU A 14 46.59 -26.28 15.39
CA LEU A 14 47.11 -26.42 16.75
C LEU A 14 48.51 -25.85 17.09
N ILE A 15 48.62 -25.09 18.18
CA ILE A 15 49.51 -25.44 19.34
C ILE A 15 49.00 -24.77 20.62
N LEU A 16 48.74 -25.63 21.59
CA LEU A 16 48.50 -25.37 23.00
C LEU A 16 49.86 -25.22 23.70
N LEU A 17 50.05 -24.19 24.55
CA LEU A 17 51.16 -24.16 25.48
C LEU A 17 50.68 -23.72 26.85
N ILE A 18 50.69 -24.72 27.74
CA ILE A 18 50.49 -24.60 29.19
C ILE A 18 51.81 -24.11 29.82
N GLY A 19 51.75 -23.01 30.50
CA GLY A 19 52.86 -22.57 31.36
C GLY A 19 52.37 -22.39 32.78
N VAL A 20 52.65 -23.35 33.65
CA VAL A 20 52.45 -23.27 35.10
C VAL A 20 53.72 -22.63 35.70
N VAL A 21 53.57 -21.48 36.38
CA VAL A 21 54.60 -20.95 37.24
C VAL A 21 54.02 -20.80 38.66
N PHE A 22 54.52 -21.62 39.57
CA PHE A 22 54.36 -21.45 41.02
C PHE A 22 55.34 -20.41 41.47
N ILE A 23 54.91 -19.39 42.19
CA ILE A 23 55.75 -18.60 43.11
C ILE A 23 55.01 -18.43 44.44
N ALA A 24 55.64 -18.87 45.46
CA ALA A 24 55.16 -18.83 46.81
C ALA A 24 55.30 -17.41 47.45
N GLY A 25 54.30 -17.06 48.21
CA GLY A 25 54.37 -16.40 49.50
C GLY A 25 54.87 -14.96 49.60
N CYS A 26 53.94 -14.08 49.98
CA CYS A 26 54.12 -13.09 51.05
C CYS A 26 52.74 -12.54 51.44
N THR A 27 52.37 -12.76 52.68
CA THR A 27 51.18 -12.20 53.31
C THR A 27 51.43 -10.72 53.69
N THR A 28 50.69 -9.85 53.00
CA THR A 28 50.50 -8.47 53.50
C THR A 28 48.97 -8.22 53.50
N THR A 29 48.45 -8.05 54.71
CA THR A 29 47.07 -7.64 54.96
C THR A 29 46.87 -6.20 54.48
N THR A 30 46.13 -6.02 53.43
CA THR A 30 45.65 -4.71 52.96
C THR A 30 44.18 -4.55 53.32
N PRO A 31 43.70 -3.40 53.77
CA PRO A 31 42.34 -3.21 54.20
C PRO A 31 41.39 -3.32 52.97
N THR A 32 40.37 -4.15 53.11
CA THR A 32 39.32 -4.34 52.10
C THR A 32 38.50 -3.06 51.96
N THR A 33 38.80 -2.28 50.93
CA THR A 33 37.89 -1.22 50.49
C THR A 33 36.69 -1.88 49.78
N THR A 34 35.56 -1.95 50.43
CA THR A 34 34.31 -2.39 49.86
C THR A 34 33.88 -1.37 48.82
N THR A 35 34.19 -1.63 47.55
CA THR A 35 33.62 -0.84 46.43
C THR A 35 32.15 -1.17 46.34
N VAL A 36 31.30 -0.28 46.81
CA VAL A 36 29.84 -0.34 46.56
C VAL A 36 29.64 -0.08 45.08
N THR A 37 29.46 -1.13 44.31
CA THR A 37 29.03 -1.02 42.93
C THR A 37 27.58 -0.51 42.93
N THR A 38 27.43 0.78 42.77
CA THR A 38 26.11 1.38 42.53
C THR A 38 25.65 0.89 41.15
N THR A 39 24.83 -0.16 41.10
CA THR A 39 24.10 -0.54 39.89
C THR A 39 23.11 0.57 39.62
N GLN A 40 23.46 1.45 38.69
CA GLN A 40 22.52 2.42 38.13
C GLN A 40 21.37 1.60 37.47
N PRO A 41 20.11 1.83 37.84
CA PRO A 41 19.02 1.12 37.17
C PRO A 41 19.06 1.49 35.70
N THR A 42 19.36 0.52 34.85
CA THR A 42 19.15 0.63 33.41
C THR A 42 17.65 0.77 33.24
N THR A 43 17.19 1.98 33.01
CA THR A 43 15.80 2.24 32.64
C THR A 43 15.59 1.50 31.30
N ALA A 44 14.95 0.34 31.36
CA ALA A 44 14.50 -0.34 30.15
C ALA A 44 13.68 0.66 29.34
N ALA A 45 14.07 0.94 28.11
CA ALA A 45 13.30 1.79 27.22
C ALA A 45 11.90 1.22 27.12
N VAL A 46 10.90 1.97 27.53
CA VAL A 46 9.50 1.56 27.42
C VAL A 46 9.20 1.42 25.94
N GLU A 47 8.94 0.18 25.50
CA GLU A 47 8.60 -0.11 24.10
C GLU A 47 7.34 0.69 23.71
N LYS A 48 7.40 1.42 22.59
CA LYS A 48 6.24 2.17 22.09
C LYS A 48 5.10 1.23 21.73
N PRO A 49 3.85 1.57 22.05
CA PRO A 49 2.70 0.81 21.57
C PRO A 49 2.69 0.74 20.04
N LYS A 50 2.44 -0.44 19.50
CA LYS A 50 2.41 -0.68 18.04
C LYS A 50 1.01 -0.50 17.48
N LEU A 51 0.89 0.19 16.35
CA LEU A 51 -0.32 0.30 15.55
C LEU A 51 -0.07 -0.39 14.20
N LEU A 52 -0.81 -1.47 13.94
CA LEU A 52 -0.65 -2.29 12.74
C LEU A 52 -1.51 -1.73 11.60
N ILE A 53 -0.87 -1.38 10.49
CA ILE A 53 -1.53 -0.78 9.33
C ILE A 53 -1.43 -1.73 8.14
N ALA A 54 -2.57 -2.13 7.59
CA ALA A 54 -2.62 -2.81 6.30
C ALA A 54 -2.98 -1.81 5.20
N THR A 55 -2.18 -1.76 4.13
CA THR A 55 -2.36 -0.82 3.03
C THR A 55 -2.07 -1.44 1.67
N THR A 56 -2.19 -0.62 0.60
CA THR A 56 -1.93 -1.05 -0.78
C THR A 56 -0.52 -0.69 -1.22
N THR A 57 0.05 -1.52 -2.11
CA THR A 57 1.37 -1.24 -2.72
C THR A 57 1.36 0.08 -3.47
N SER A 58 0.29 0.40 -4.21
CA SER A 58 0.19 1.66 -4.94
C SER A 58 0.23 2.90 -4.03
N LEU A 59 -0.37 2.85 -2.84
CA LEU A 59 -0.24 3.96 -1.88
C LEU A 59 1.16 3.98 -1.23
N TYR A 60 1.67 2.83 -0.84
CA TYR A 60 2.96 2.71 -0.17
C TYR A 60 4.13 3.13 -1.09
N ASP A 61 4.12 2.67 -2.35
CA ASP A 61 5.18 2.92 -3.34
C ASP A 61 5.33 4.40 -3.70
N THR A 62 4.30 5.23 -3.50
CA THR A 62 4.39 6.70 -3.68
C THR A 62 5.27 7.37 -2.63
N GLY A 63 5.49 6.72 -1.48
CA GLY A 63 6.20 7.27 -0.33
C GLY A 63 5.35 8.18 0.58
N LEU A 64 4.07 8.43 0.26
CA LEU A 64 3.20 9.28 1.10
C LEU A 64 3.07 8.72 2.51
N LEU A 65 2.87 7.41 2.66
CA LEU A 65 2.71 6.82 3.99
C LEU A 65 3.98 6.92 4.82
N ASN A 66 5.17 6.71 4.23
CA ASN A 66 6.44 6.86 4.95
C ASN A 66 6.66 8.31 5.44
N TYR A 67 6.22 9.29 4.63
CA TYR A 67 6.26 10.70 5.02
C TYR A 67 5.30 11.00 6.19
N LEU A 68 4.08 10.49 6.14
CA LEU A 68 3.07 10.68 7.19
C LEU A 68 3.37 9.89 8.46
N GLU A 69 3.96 8.69 8.34
CA GLU A 69 4.47 7.88 9.43
C GLU A 69 5.47 8.65 10.29
N GLN A 70 6.53 9.19 9.66
CA GLN A 70 7.54 9.99 10.35
C GLN A 70 6.93 11.19 11.10
N LYS A 71 5.98 11.87 10.47
CA LYS A 71 5.26 12.99 11.11
C LYS A 71 4.42 12.54 12.29
N TYR A 72 3.65 11.48 12.13
CA TYR A 72 2.79 10.96 13.19
C TYR A 72 3.61 10.48 14.40
N GLU A 73 4.63 9.69 14.16
CA GLU A 73 5.50 9.16 15.21
C GLU A 73 6.32 10.21 15.95
N SER A 74 6.66 11.32 15.27
CA SER A 74 7.34 12.45 15.92
C SER A 74 6.45 13.19 16.93
N GLN A 75 5.13 13.10 16.76
CA GLN A 75 4.14 13.79 17.58
C GLN A 75 3.44 12.86 18.59
N ASN A 76 3.56 11.55 18.42
CA ASN A 76 2.86 10.55 19.20
C ASN A 76 3.83 9.44 19.65
N ASN A 77 3.64 8.95 20.87
CA ASN A 77 4.42 7.82 21.38
C ASN A 77 3.85 6.48 20.86
N VAL A 78 3.91 6.26 19.55
CA VAL A 78 3.40 5.06 18.84
C VAL A 78 4.44 4.62 17.81
N ASP A 79 4.50 3.34 17.53
CA ASP A 79 5.29 2.72 16.46
C ASP A 79 4.31 2.20 15.39
N LEU A 80 4.34 2.77 14.18
CA LEU A 80 3.49 2.36 13.06
C LEU A 80 4.14 1.18 12.33
N GLN A 81 3.46 0.05 12.29
CA GLN A 81 3.90 -1.15 11.57
C GLN A 81 3.09 -1.30 10.28
N ILE A 82 3.67 -0.87 9.15
CA ILE A 82 2.97 -0.80 7.86
C ILE A 82 3.25 -2.06 7.03
N THR A 83 2.18 -2.76 6.63
CA THR A 83 2.24 -3.88 5.69
C THR A 83 1.50 -3.51 4.41
N SER A 84 2.20 -3.49 3.27
CA SER A 84 1.63 -3.16 1.97
C SER A 84 1.40 -4.39 1.11
N GLN A 85 0.18 -4.50 0.55
CA GLN A 85 -0.24 -5.60 -0.34
C GLN A 85 -1.32 -5.11 -1.32
N GLY A 86 -1.91 -5.99 -2.15
CA GLY A 86 -3.13 -5.66 -2.88
C GLY A 86 -4.32 -5.53 -1.93
N THR A 87 -5.32 -4.70 -2.29
CA THR A 87 -6.49 -4.39 -1.42
C THR A 87 -7.15 -5.65 -0.85
N GLY A 88 -7.38 -6.68 -1.66
CA GLY A 88 -8.00 -7.93 -1.18
C GLY A 88 -7.20 -8.59 -0.06
N LYS A 89 -5.89 -8.69 -0.21
CA LYS A 89 -4.99 -9.26 0.81
C LYS A 89 -4.89 -8.37 2.06
N ALA A 90 -4.88 -7.04 1.90
CA ALA A 90 -4.92 -6.11 3.03
C ALA A 90 -6.21 -6.28 3.84
N ILE A 91 -7.35 -6.45 3.17
CA ILE A 91 -8.64 -6.76 3.80
C ILE A 91 -8.61 -8.11 4.52
N GLU A 92 -7.99 -9.13 3.93
CA GLU A 92 -7.84 -10.44 4.58
C GLU A 92 -7.02 -10.36 5.87
N LEU A 93 -5.90 -9.61 5.88
CA LEU A 93 -5.14 -9.34 7.10
C LEU A 93 -6.00 -8.66 8.16
N ALA A 94 -6.74 -7.62 7.77
CA ALA A 94 -7.63 -6.92 8.67
C ALA A 94 -8.73 -7.83 9.24
N LYS A 95 -9.37 -8.68 8.42
CA LYS A 95 -10.38 -9.64 8.88
C LYS A 95 -9.83 -10.70 9.85
N LYS A 96 -8.55 -11.05 9.73
CA LYS A 96 -7.86 -11.97 10.65
C LYS A 96 -7.45 -11.32 11.98
N GLY A 97 -7.49 -10.00 12.08
CA GLY A 97 -7.02 -9.24 13.23
C GLY A 97 -5.51 -8.92 13.19
N ASP A 98 -4.87 -9.10 12.04
CA ASP A 98 -3.46 -8.81 11.80
C ASP A 98 -3.22 -7.34 11.41
N ALA A 99 -4.24 -6.49 11.50
CA ALA A 99 -4.17 -5.04 11.34
C ALA A 99 -5.15 -4.33 12.26
N ASP A 100 -4.79 -3.14 12.73
CA ASP A 100 -5.62 -2.24 13.52
C ASP A 100 -6.28 -1.16 12.63
N VAL A 101 -5.63 -0.83 11.51
CA VAL A 101 -6.07 0.18 10.53
C VAL A 101 -5.96 -0.39 9.13
N LEU A 102 -6.96 -0.11 8.30
CA LEU A 102 -6.99 -0.45 6.88
C LEU A 102 -6.99 0.83 6.05
N LEU A 103 -5.97 1.00 5.16
CA LEU A 103 -5.89 2.07 4.18
C LEU A 103 -5.90 1.51 2.76
N VAL A 104 -6.98 1.73 2.03
CA VAL A 104 -7.18 1.15 0.69
C VAL A 104 -7.91 2.14 -0.24
N HIS A 105 -8.07 1.76 -1.50
CA HIS A 105 -8.71 2.59 -2.53
C HIS A 105 -9.64 1.77 -3.44
N SER A 106 -10.49 0.95 -2.85
CA SER A 106 -11.51 0.18 -3.56
C SER A 106 -12.87 0.36 -2.86
N PRO A 107 -13.64 1.39 -3.21
CA PRO A 107 -14.88 1.75 -2.51
C PRO A 107 -15.85 0.57 -2.33
N SER A 108 -16.00 -0.29 -3.33
CA SER A 108 -16.87 -1.46 -3.22
C SER A 108 -16.42 -2.46 -2.16
N GLN A 109 -15.11 -2.73 -2.07
CA GLN A 109 -14.55 -3.64 -1.07
C GLN A 109 -14.55 -3.00 0.33
N GLU A 110 -14.30 -1.70 0.43
CA GLU A 110 -14.34 -0.93 1.67
C GLU A 110 -15.75 -0.93 2.29
N LEU A 111 -16.75 -0.63 1.47
CA LEU A 111 -18.15 -0.61 1.92
C LEU A 111 -18.63 -2.01 2.33
N ALA A 112 -18.20 -3.06 1.62
CA ALA A 112 -18.46 -4.43 2.02
C ALA A 112 -17.80 -4.76 3.38
N PHE A 113 -16.53 -4.36 3.58
CA PHE A 113 -15.81 -4.58 4.84
C PHE A 113 -16.49 -3.91 6.04
N VAL A 114 -16.95 -2.67 5.87
CA VAL A 114 -17.72 -1.95 6.89
C VAL A 114 -19.09 -2.59 7.13
N LYS A 115 -19.83 -2.93 6.07
CA LYS A 115 -21.15 -3.60 6.13
C LYS A 115 -21.08 -4.94 6.84
N ASP A 116 -20.02 -5.70 6.62
CA ASP A 116 -19.78 -7.00 7.23
C ASP A 116 -19.34 -6.88 8.71
N GLY A 117 -19.22 -5.66 9.26
CA GLY A 117 -18.88 -5.38 10.65
C GLY A 117 -17.39 -5.43 11.00
N TYR A 118 -16.51 -5.56 10.03
CA TYR A 118 -15.05 -5.60 10.25
C TYR A 118 -14.41 -4.21 10.30
N GLY A 119 -15.09 -3.16 9.88
CA GLY A 119 -14.56 -1.79 9.82
C GLY A 119 -15.52 -0.77 10.40
N ILE A 120 -14.98 0.24 11.09
CA ILE A 120 -15.70 1.41 11.56
C ILE A 120 -14.96 2.68 11.18
N ASN A 121 -15.60 3.83 11.32
CA ASN A 121 -14.95 5.14 11.20
C ASN A 121 -14.27 5.38 9.84
N ARG A 122 -14.84 4.87 8.74
CA ARG A 122 -14.30 5.08 7.41
C ARG A 122 -14.26 6.57 7.07
N ARG A 123 -13.09 7.06 6.65
CA ARG A 123 -12.86 8.42 6.14
C ARG A 123 -12.07 8.39 4.85
N SER A 124 -12.46 9.21 3.89
CA SER A 124 -11.62 9.48 2.71
C SER A 124 -10.65 10.60 3.06
N PHE A 125 -9.36 10.44 2.76
CA PHE A 125 -8.34 11.42 3.15
C PHE A 125 -7.56 12.01 1.97
N ALA A 126 -7.50 11.31 0.83
CA ALA A 126 -6.81 11.77 -0.37
C ALA A 126 -7.45 11.19 -1.62
N SER A 127 -7.19 11.81 -2.76
CA SER A 127 -7.52 11.29 -4.08
C SER A 127 -6.42 11.58 -5.08
N ASN A 128 -6.37 10.78 -6.14
CA ASN A 128 -5.65 11.07 -7.38
C ASN A 128 -6.42 10.47 -8.55
N TYR A 129 -5.78 10.30 -9.70
CA TYR A 129 -6.42 9.67 -10.85
C TYR A 129 -5.65 8.41 -11.26
N PHE A 130 -6.38 7.43 -11.75
CA PHE A 130 -5.82 6.39 -12.58
C PHE A 130 -5.46 6.96 -13.94
N GLU A 131 -4.53 6.29 -14.61
CA GLU A 131 -4.12 6.56 -15.99
C GLU A 131 -4.09 5.25 -16.77
N ILE A 132 -4.44 5.31 -18.04
CA ILE A 132 -4.12 4.24 -18.98
C ILE A 132 -2.79 4.61 -19.60
N VAL A 133 -1.76 3.86 -19.27
CA VAL A 133 -0.43 3.99 -19.86
C VAL A 133 -0.25 3.00 -21.00
N GLY A 134 0.69 3.27 -21.90
CA GLY A 134 0.96 2.38 -23.03
C GLY A 134 2.16 2.81 -23.86
N PRO A 135 2.45 2.11 -24.96
CA PRO A 135 3.51 2.49 -25.89
C PRO A 135 3.24 3.88 -26.47
N ALA A 136 4.28 4.72 -26.57
CA ALA A 136 4.16 6.08 -27.12
C ALA A 136 3.62 6.11 -28.56
N ALA A 137 3.80 5.03 -29.33
CA ALA A 137 3.26 4.90 -30.71
C ALA A 137 1.76 4.63 -30.74
N ASP A 138 1.13 4.36 -29.62
CA ASP A 138 -0.30 4.04 -29.47
C ASP A 138 -0.86 3.10 -30.57
N PRO A 139 -0.39 1.85 -30.70
CA PRO A 139 -0.83 0.94 -31.75
C PRO A 139 -2.33 0.62 -31.69
N ALA A 140 -2.94 0.76 -30.53
CA ALA A 140 -4.40 0.62 -30.39
C ALA A 140 -5.15 1.88 -30.85
N GLY A 141 -4.48 3.05 -30.95
CA GLY A 141 -5.12 4.31 -31.35
C GLY A 141 -6.19 4.78 -30.37
N ILE A 142 -5.87 4.70 -29.07
CA ILE A 142 -6.83 5.03 -28.01
C ILE A 142 -6.68 6.45 -27.46
N ILE A 143 -5.68 7.19 -27.92
CA ILE A 143 -5.45 8.57 -27.50
C ILE A 143 -6.73 9.43 -27.69
N ASN A 144 -7.05 10.29 -26.73
CA ASN A 144 -8.24 11.12 -26.68
C ASN A 144 -9.59 10.38 -26.58
N MET A 145 -9.61 9.07 -26.35
CA MET A 145 -10.84 8.33 -26.04
C MET A 145 -11.23 8.49 -24.56
N THR A 146 -12.52 8.21 -24.26
CA THR A 146 -12.90 7.95 -22.86
C THR A 146 -12.29 6.64 -22.39
N PRO A 147 -12.09 6.43 -21.07
CA PRO A 147 -11.57 5.17 -20.56
C PRO A 147 -12.35 3.93 -21.02
N GLU A 148 -13.68 4.03 -21.06
CA GLU A 148 -14.57 2.94 -21.49
C GLU A 148 -14.39 2.61 -22.97
N ASN A 149 -14.30 3.64 -23.84
CA ASN A 149 -14.08 3.46 -25.28
C ASN A 149 -12.67 2.91 -25.55
N ALA A 150 -11.68 3.34 -24.78
CA ALA A 150 -10.32 2.81 -24.87
C ALA A 150 -10.27 1.32 -24.52
N PHE A 151 -10.94 0.92 -23.45
CA PHE A 151 -11.02 -0.49 -23.05
C PHE A 151 -11.75 -1.31 -24.10
N THR A 152 -12.88 -0.81 -24.64
CA THR A 152 -13.57 -1.44 -25.80
C THR A 152 -12.61 -1.64 -26.97
N THR A 153 -11.86 -0.62 -27.34
CA THR A 153 -10.93 -0.67 -28.46
C THR A 153 -9.78 -1.65 -28.22
N LEU A 154 -9.23 -1.66 -26.99
CA LEU A 154 -8.19 -2.61 -26.57
C LEU A 154 -8.68 -4.06 -26.67
N LEU A 155 -9.89 -4.35 -26.18
CA LEU A 155 -10.49 -5.68 -26.28
C LEU A 155 -10.66 -6.11 -27.75
N LEU A 156 -11.25 -5.26 -28.57
CA LEU A 156 -11.51 -5.60 -30.00
C LEU A 156 -10.21 -5.81 -30.77
N LYS A 157 -9.25 -4.91 -30.63
CA LYS A 157 -7.97 -5.00 -31.35
C LYS A 157 -7.09 -6.12 -30.81
N GLY A 158 -7.04 -6.31 -29.49
CA GLY A 158 -6.27 -7.38 -28.85
C GLY A 158 -6.80 -8.76 -29.23
N SER A 159 -8.12 -8.98 -29.13
CA SER A 159 -8.75 -10.24 -29.53
C SER A 159 -8.56 -10.56 -31.02
N ASN A 160 -8.53 -9.54 -31.87
CA ASN A 160 -8.22 -9.66 -33.30
C ASN A 160 -6.72 -9.77 -33.61
N LYS A 161 -5.88 -9.90 -32.57
CA LYS A 161 -4.41 -10.04 -32.68
C LYS A 161 -3.75 -8.89 -33.44
N THR A 162 -4.26 -7.67 -33.33
CA THR A 162 -3.63 -6.47 -33.89
C THR A 162 -2.22 -6.33 -33.34
N ALA A 163 -1.26 -6.17 -34.22
CA ALA A 163 0.15 -6.11 -33.85
C ALA A 163 0.44 -4.98 -32.85
N GLY A 164 1.15 -5.30 -31.77
CA GLY A 164 1.53 -4.36 -30.72
C GLY A 164 0.43 -4.01 -29.72
N VAL A 165 -0.74 -4.65 -29.79
CA VAL A 165 -1.84 -4.42 -28.83
C VAL A 165 -1.84 -5.52 -27.77
N TYR A 166 -1.31 -5.19 -26.62
CA TYR A 166 -1.30 -6.01 -25.41
C TYR A 166 -1.76 -5.18 -24.23
N PHE A 167 -2.36 -5.83 -23.24
CA PHE A 167 -2.74 -5.21 -21.98
C PHE A 167 -2.21 -6.03 -20.80
N VAL A 168 -1.58 -5.37 -19.85
CA VAL A 168 -1.11 -5.98 -18.60
C VAL A 168 -2.01 -5.50 -17.47
N SER A 169 -2.82 -6.39 -16.95
CA SER A 169 -3.63 -6.21 -15.76
C SER A 169 -2.82 -6.53 -14.50
N ARG A 170 -3.16 -5.91 -13.40
CA ARG A 170 -2.64 -6.36 -12.10
C ARG A 170 -3.06 -7.78 -11.76
N GLY A 171 -4.29 -8.18 -12.04
CA GLY A 171 -4.79 -9.54 -11.86
C GLY A 171 -4.73 -10.07 -10.41
N ASP A 172 -4.66 -9.19 -9.39
CA ASP A 172 -4.33 -9.55 -7.99
C ASP A 172 -5.42 -9.19 -6.97
N GLY A 173 -6.60 -8.74 -7.41
CA GLY A 173 -7.68 -8.28 -6.52
C GLY A 173 -7.39 -6.94 -5.82
N SER A 174 -6.38 -6.19 -6.26
CA SER A 174 -6.04 -4.85 -5.76
C SER A 174 -7.11 -3.80 -6.06
N GLY A 175 -6.93 -2.59 -5.51
CA GLY A 175 -7.75 -1.43 -5.85
C GLY A 175 -7.68 -1.08 -7.33
N THR A 176 -6.49 -1.13 -7.95
CA THR A 176 -6.30 -0.92 -9.39
C THR A 176 -7.00 -1.99 -10.22
N HIS A 177 -6.89 -3.27 -9.83
CA HIS A 177 -7.62 -4.35 -10.50
C HIS A 177 -9.14 -4.21 -10.36
N SER A 178 -9.60 -3.72 -9.18
CA SER A 178 -11.03 -3.43 -8.98
C SER A 178 -11.50 -2.25 -9.84
N ALA A 179 -10.69 -1.21 -9.99
CA ALA A 179 -10.98 -0.07 -10.88
C ALA A 179 -11.00 -0.51 -12.35
N GLU A 180 -10.06 -1.35 -12.76
CA GLU A 180 -10.04 -1.95 -14.10
C GLU A 180 -11.34 -2.70 -14.40
N LYS A 181 -11.76 -3.60 -13.48
CA LYS A 181 -13.04 -4.33 -13.62
C LYS A 181 -14.24 -3.39 -13.71
N ALA A 182 -14.23 -2.29 -12.96
CA ALA A 182 -15.30 -1.30 -13.02
C ALA A 182 -15.34 -0.56 -14.36
N ILE A 183 -14.17 -0.28 -14.98
CA ILE A 183 -14.12 0.30 -16.34
C ILE A 183 -14.62 -0.70 -17.37
N TRP A 184 -14.22 -1.97 -17.29
CA TRP A 184 -14.76 -3.04 -18.17
C TRP A 184 -16.28 -3.15 -18.06
N ALA A 185 -16.81 -3.13 -16.83
CA ALA A 185 -18.27 -3.18 -16.61
C ALA A 185 -18.99 -1.97 -17.19
N LYS A 186 -18.44 -0.76 -17.07
CA LYS A 186 -18.97 0.46 -17.68
C LYS A 186 -18.89 0.43 -19.22
N ALA A 187 -17.90 -0.28 -19.76
CA ALA A 187 -17.80 -0.54 -21.19
C ALA A 187 -18.73 -1.69 -21.65
N ASN A 188 -19.61 -2.18 -20.76
CA ASN A 188 -20.56 -3.28 -20.98
C ASN A 188 -19.92 -4.65 -21.23
N PHE A 189 -18.73 -4.90 -20.68
CA PHE A 189 -18.07 -6.20 -20.73
C PHE A 189 -18.07 -6.88 -19.36
N ASN A 190 -18.42 -8.17 -19.36
CA ASN A 190 -18.23 -9.02 -18.19
C ASN A 190 -16.74 -9.41 -18.12
N TYR A 191 -16.08 -9.02 -17.05
CA TYR A 191 -14.64 -9.27 -16.88
C TYR A 191 -14.31 -10.76 -17.02
N THR A 192 -14.90 -11.62 -16.19
CA THR A 192 -14.58 -13.06 -16.13
C THR A 192 -15.00 -13.83 -17.37
N MET A 193 -16.13 -13.46 -17.96
CA MET A 193 -16.67 -14.20 -19.10
C MET A 193 -16.09 -13.76 -20.44
N THR A 194 -15.70 -12.48 -20.56
CA THR A 194 -15.30 -11.87 -21.82
C THR A 194 -13.83 -11.48 -21.82
N VAL A 195 -13.38 -10.66 -20.87
CA VAL A 195 -12.05 -10.03 -20.91
C VAL A 195 -10.95 -11.03 -20.57
N GLU A 196 -11.04 -11.67 -19.41
CA GLU A 196 -10.06 -12.63 -18.89
C GLU A 196 -9.82 -13.80 -19.87
N LYS A 197 -10.82 -14.17 -20.66
CA LYS A 197 -10.77 -15.28 -21.61
C LYS A 197 -10.56 -14.84 -23.08
N SER A 198 -10.27 -13.57 -23.32
CA SER A 198 -10.21 -13.00 -24.68
C SER A 198 -8.92 -13.30 -25.45
N GLY A 199 -7.96 -13.97 -24.85
CA GLY A 199 -6.73 -14.44 -25.50
C GLY A 199 -5.45 -13.86 -24.89
N ASN A 200 -4.31 -14.20 -25.48
CA ASN A 200 -2.96 -13.91 -24.94
C ASN A 200 -2.56 -12.43 -25.00
N TRP A 201 -3.38 -11.55 -25.53
CA TRP A 201 -3.15 -10.11 -25.52
C TRP A 201 -3.43 -9.51 -24.14
N TYR A 202 -4.28 -10.15 -23.35
CA TYR A 202 -4.59 -9.79 -21.97
C TYR A 202 -3.77 -10.65 -21.00
N ILE A 203 -2.96 -9.99 -20.18
CA ILE A 203 -1.96 -10.65 -19.34
C ILE A 203 -2.18 -10.22 -17.89
N GLU A 204 -2.48 -11.15 -17.01
CA GLU A 204 -2.54 -10.90 -15.58
C GLU A 204 -1.15 -11.04 -14.97
N ALA A 205 -0.63 -9.95 -14.40
CA ALA A 205 0.70 -9.92 -13.79
C ALA A 205 0.72 -10.67 -12.44
N GLY A 206 -0.35 -10.62 -11.68
CA GLY A 206 -0.40 -11.15 -10.31
C GLY A 206 0.59 -10.47 -9.36
N LYS A 207 0.96 -9.21 -9.63
CA LYS A 207 2.07 -8.49 -9.00
C LYS A 207 1.63 -7.13 -8.45
N GLY A 208 2.52 -6.48 -7.67
CA GLY A 208 2.38 -5.10 -7.25
C GLY A 208 2.36 -4.11 -8.43
N MET A 209 1.95 -2.84 -8.18
CA MET A 209 1.77 -1.88 -9.27
C MET A 209 3.08 -1.55 -9.99
N GLY A 210 4.17 -1.35 -9.24
CA GLY A 210 5.49 -1.09 -9.82
C GLY A 210 5.97 -2.21 -10.76
N GLU A 211 5.87 -3.47 -10.31
CA GLU A 211 6.24 -4.65 -11.12
C GLU A 211 5.32 -4.81 -12.33
N THR A 212 4.04 -4.47 -12.20
CA THR A 212 3.07 -4.48 -13.32
C THR A 212 3.46 -3.45 -14.38
N LEU A 213 3.86 -2.24 -13.98
CA LEU A 213 4.36 -1.20 -14.88
C LEU A 213 5.66 -1.61 -15.59
N GLN A 214 6.57 -2.26 -14.89
CA GLN A 214 7.79 -2.81 -15.49
C GLN A 214 7.45 -3.86 -16.55
N MET A 215 6.56 -4.80 -16.24
CA MET A 215 6.08 -5.80 -17.21
C MET A 215 5.39 -5.13 -18.41
N ALA A 216 4.57 -4.10 -18.20
CA ALA A 216 3.95 -3.36 -19.29
C ALA A 216 5.00 -2.69 -20.20
N SER A 217 6.04 -2.11 -19.60
CA SER A 217 7.18 -1.52 -20.33
C SER A 217 7.94 -2.56 -21.18
N GLU A 218 8.28 -3.70 -20.58
CA GLU A 218 9.01 -4.79 -21.27
C GLU A 218 8.20 -5.35 -22.46
N LYS A 219 6.88 -5.51 -22.25
CA LYS A 219 5.97 -6.06 -23.29
C LYS A 219 5.46 -4.99 -24.25
N LYS A 220 5.79 -3.73 -24.05
CA LYS A 220 5.24 -2.59 -24.78
C LYS A 220 3.71 -2.65 -24.77
N ALA A 221 3.12 -2.91 -23.61
CA ALA A 221 1.71 -3.13 -23.40
C ALA A 221 1.04 -1.92 -22.76
N TYR A 222 -0.28 -1.86 -22.88
CA TYR A 222 -1.11 -0.95 -22.10
C TYR A 222 -1.31 -1.50 -20.68
N ALA A 223 -1.52 -0.62 -19.72
CA ALA A 223 -1.88 -0.97 -18.36
C ALA A 223 -2.68 0.15 -17.70
N LEU A 224 -3.47 -0.19 -16.69
CA LEU A 224 -4.05 0.78 -15.77
C LEU A 224 -3.11 0.96 -14.57
N THR A 225 -2.81 2.20 -14.21
CA THR A 225 -2.02 2.56 -13.03
C THR A 225 -2.59 3.81 -12.38
N ASP A 226 -2.27 4.07 -11.12
CA ASP A 226 -2.47 5.39 -10.55
C ASP A 226 -1.29 6.31 -10.91
N GLU A 227 -1.59 7.60 -11.06
CA GLU A 227 -0.63 8.63 -11.45
C GLU A 227 0.57 8.71 -10.48
N GLY A 228 0.32 8.56 -9.17
CA GLY A 228 1.38 8.63 -8.18
C GLY A 228 2.41 7.53 -8.34
N THR A 229 1.97 6.29 -8.50
CA THR A 229 2.88 5.15 -8.76
C THR A 229 3.58 5.31 -10.11
N PHE A 230 2.86 5.74 -11.16
CA PHE A 230 3.52 5.99 -12.46
C PHE A 230 4.67 7.00 -12.33
N LEU A 231 4.45 8.12 -11.66
CA LEU A 231 5.49 9.14 -11.46
C LEU A 231 6.66 8.62 -10.63
N ALA A 232 6.39 7.80 -9.61
CA ALA A 232 7.44 7.22 -8.78
C ALA A 232 8.38 6.28 -9.58
N TYR A 233 7.84 5.58 -10.58
CA TYR A 233 8.59 4.62 -11.41
C TYR A 233 9.02 5.16 -12.78
N LYS A 234 8.57 6.35 -13.19
CA LYS A 234 8.68 6.91 -14.55
C LYS A 234 10.09 6.81 -15.17
N SER A 235 11.15 7.02 -14.39
CA SER A 235 12.52 6.97 -14.90
C SER A 235 12.93 5.60 -15.46
N ASN A 236 12.24 4.54 -15.06
CA ASN A 236 12.54 3.15 -15.43
C ASN A 236 11.51 2.57 -16.40
N LEU A 237 10.58 3.39 -16.91
CA LEU A 237 9.50 2.95 -17.76
C LEU A 237 9.67 3.45 -19.19
N THR A 238 9.25 2.63 -20.17
CA THR A 238 9.15 2.99 -21.59
C THR A 238 7.73 3.31 -22.01
N VAL A 239 6.74 2.91 -21.21
CA VAL A 239 5.33 3.30 -21.40
C VAL A 239 5.10 4.74 -20.95
N VAL A 240 4.13 5.39 -21.58
CA VAL A 240 3.76 6.79 -21.31
C VAL A 240 2.27 6.88 -21.00
N PRO A 241 1.80 7.92 -20.32
CA PRO A 241 0.37 8.17 -20.16
C PRO A 241 -0.30 8.42 -21.49
N ILE A 242 -1.35 7.67 -21.79
CA ILE A 242 -2.16 7.79 -23.02
C ILE A 242 -3.52 8.43 -22.70
N ILE A 243 -4.17 7.99 -21.61
CA ILE A 243 -5.43 8.57 -21.15
C ILE A 243 -5.29 8.90 -19.66
N THR A 244 -5.44 10.18 -19.34
CA THR A 244 -5.27 10.74 -17.98
C THR A 244 -6.53 11.44 -17.47
N LYS A 245 -7.64 11.40 -18.23
CA LYS A 245 -8.89 12.09 -17.92
C LYS A 245 -10.08 11.16 -18.10
N GLY A 246 -11.07 11.31 -17.25
CA GLY A 246 -12.33 10.56 -17.28
C GLY A 246 -12.85 10.33 -15.87
N SER A 247 -14.17 10.35 -15.69
CA SER A 247 -14.80 10.14 -14.37
C SER A 247 -14.52 8.76 -13.78
N SER A 248 -14.29 7.76 -14.63
CA SER A 248 -13.97 6.39 -14.22
C SER A 248 -12.52 6.22 -13.75
N LEU A 249 -11.68 7.23 -13.95
CA LEU A 249 -10.28 7.23 -13.51
C LEU A 249 -10.07 7.85 -12.13
N LEU A 250 -11.13 8.38 -11.50
CA LEU A 250 -11.01 8.93 -10.15
C LEU A 250 -10.66 7.82 -9.15
N ASN A 251 -9.63 8.05 -8.37
CA ASN A 251 -9.08 7.15 -7.36
C ASN A 251 -9.12 7.80 -5.98
N ILE A 252 -9.91 7.27 -5.07
CA ILE A 252 -10.11 7.79 -3.71
C ILE A 252 -9.49 6.83 -2.72
N TYR A 253 -8.65 7.36 -1.86
CA TYR A 253 -8.02 6.63 -0.75
C TYR A 253 -8.78 6.85 0.54
N SER A 254 -9.14 5.76 1.18
CA SER A 254 -9.86 5.76 2.45
C SER A 254 -9.07 5.06 3.53
N VAL A 255 -9.32 5.48 4.75
CA VAL A 255 -8.82 4.89 5.98
C VAL A 255 -10.00 4.46 6.85
N MET A 256 -9.86 3.36 7.58
CA MET A 256 -10.85 2.91 8.55
C MET A 256 -10.21 2.15 9.69
N THR A 257 -10.81 2.23 10.87
CA THR A 257 -10.44 1.39 12.00
C THR A 257 -10.94 -0.02 11.75
N VAL A 258 -10.05 -1.00 11.88
CA VAL A 258 -10.43 -2.41 11.92
C VAL A 258 -11.12 -2.68 13.25
N TYR A 259 -12.21 -3.41 13.20
CA TYR A 259 -13.00 -3.72 14.39
C TYR A 259 -13.20 -5.23 14.55
N ASN A 260 -13.05 -5.69 15.77
CA ASN A 260 -13.58 -6.95 16.23
C ASN A 260 -13.91 -6.86 17.73
N ASP A 261 -14.87 -7.65 18.20
CA ASP A 261 -15.38 -7.58 19.57
C ASP A 261 -14.34 -7.89 20.67
N LYS A 262 -13.21 -8.48 20.29
CA LYS A 262 -12.12 -8.85 21.21
C LYS A 262 -10.99 -7.83 21.24
N GLN A 263 -11.03 -6.83 20.34
CA GLN A 263 -9.96 -5.83 20.25
C GLN A 263 -9.99 -4.89 21.45
N PRO A 264 -8.85 -4.64 22.12
CA PRO A 264 -8.80 -3.69 23.22
C PRO A 264 -9.24 -2.29 22.78
N VAL A 265 -10.06 -1.62 23.62
CA VAL A 265 -10.52 -0.24 23.35
C VAL A 265 -9.35 0.71 23.08
N ALA A 266 -8.22 0.55 23.77
CA ALA A 266 -7.03 1.36 23.57
C ALA A 266 -6.48 1.24 22.12
N LYS A 267 -6.58 0.07 21.48
CA LYS A 267 -6.19 -0.13 20.10
C LYS A 267 -7.11 0.60 19.13
N ILE A 268 -8.43 0.53 19.37
CA ILE A 268 -9.44 1.26 18.59
C ILE A 268 -9.20 2.77 18.72
N GLN A 269 -8.90 3.26 19.92
CA GLN A 269 -8.56 4.68 20.13
C GLN A 269 -7.28 5.10 19.39
N MET A 270 -6.22 4.28 19.39
CA MET A 270 -5.02 4.57 18.62
C MET A 270 -5.30 4.64 17.12
N ALA A 271 -6.09 3.70 16.59
CA ALA A 271 -6.53 3.71 15.20
C ALA A 271 -7.33 4.98 14.86
N ASN A 272 -8.27 5.37 15.74
CA ASN A 272 -9.05 6.59 15.59
C ASN A 272 -8.17 7.85 15.63
N ASN A 273 -7.18 7.90 16.50
CA ASN A 273 -6.22 9.02 16.55
C ASN A 273 -5.42 9.15 15.25
N PHE A 274 -5.01 8.02 14.66
CA PHE A 274 -4.34 8.02 13.36
C PHE A 274 -5.26 8.49 12.23
N ILE A 275 -6.53 8.07 12.21
CA ILE A 275 -7.52 8.58 11.27
C ILE A 275 -7.69 10.09 11.42
N ASN A 276 -7.87 10.57 12.64
CA ASN A 276 -8.02 12.01 12.94
C ASN A 276 -6.77 12.81 12.52
N PHE A 277 -5.57 12.25 12.66
CA PHE A 277 -4.35 12.84 12.12
C PHE A 277 -4.42 12.96 10.59
N LEU A 278 -4.80 11.91 9.86
CA LEU A 278 -4.87 11.93 8.39
C LEU A 278 -5.85 12.98 7.85
N ILE A 279 -6.98 13.19 8.52
CA ILE A 279 -7.99 14.17 8.09
C ILE A 279 -7.79 15.55 8.72
N SER A 280 -6.78 15.74 9.57
CA SER A 280 -6.50 17.03 10.21
C SER A 280 -6.12 18.09 9.18
N PRO A 281 -6.46 19.37 9.42
CA PRO A 281 -6.08 20.47 8.49
C PRO A 281 -4.59 20.50 8.17
N GLN A 282 -3.74 20.21 9.16
CA GLN A 282 -2.29 20.22 8.96
C GLN A 282 -1.85 19.10 8.00
N THR A 283 -2.28 17.85 8.22
CA THR A 283 -1.94 16.73 7.33
C THR A 283 -2.52 16.93 5.94
N GLN A 284 -3.72 17.48 5.83
CA GLN A 284 -4.33 17.80 4.54
C GLN A 284 -3.54 18.86 3.78
N ALA A 285 -2.97 19.88 4.47
CA ALA A 285 -2.06 20.85 3.88
C ALA A 285 -0.73 20.20 3.42
N ASP A 286 -0.21 19.24 4.17
CA ASP A 286 0.99 18.49 3.79
C ASP A 286 0.75 17.66 2.52
N ILE A 287 -0.41 17.04 2.37
CA ILE A 287 -0.79 16.25 1.18
C ILE A 287 -0.83 17.13 -0.08
N VAL A 288 -1.25 18.41 0.03
CA VAL A 288 -1.27 19.38 -1.10
C VAL A 288 0.10 19.53 -1.73
N THR A 289 1.16 19.48 -0.95
CA THR A 289 2.53 19.73 -1.42
C THR A 289 3.34 18.46 -1.64
N PHE A 290 2.83 17.30 -1.19
CA PHE A 290 3.58 16.06 -1.29
C PHE A 290 3.89 15.68 -2.74
N GLY A 291 5.17 15.53 -3.04
CA GLY A 291 5.68 15.18 -4.38
C GLY A 291 6.05 16.36 -5.26
N VAL A 292 5.66 17.60 -4.91
CA VAL A 292 5.93 18.79 -5.76
C VAL A 292 7.42 18.97 -6.02
N ASP A 293 8.26 18.87 -5.00
CA ASP A 293 9.72 19.05 -5.14
C ASP A 293 10.36 18.01 -6.04
N LYS A 294 9.86 16.77 -5.98
CA LYS A 294 10.45 15.63 -6.72
C LYS A 294 9.88 15.48 -8.13
N TYR A 295 8.58 15.73 -8.31
CA TYR A 295 7.86 15.41 -9.54
C TYR A 295 7.32 16.65 -10.27
N GLY A 296 7.50 17.85 -9.71
CA GLY A 296 6.99 19.12 -10.25
C GLY A 296 5.48 19.31 -10.05
N LYS A 297 4.80 18.36 -9.36
CA LYS A 297 3.38 18.45 -9.02
C LYS A 297 3.07 17.56 -7.80
N ALA A 298 1.98 17.89 -7.10
CA ALA A 298 1.47 17.03 -6.04
C ALA A 298 1.02 15.67 -6.58
N LEU A 299 1.30 14.59 -5.84
CA LEU A 299 0.86 13.23 -6.21
C LEU A 299 -0.58 12.96 -5.77
N PHE A 300 -1.11 13.76 -4.85
CA PHE A 300 -2.45 13.59 -4.29
C PHE A 300 -3.16 14.93 -4.14
N THR A 301 -4.48 14.88 -4.24
CA THR A 301 -5.39 15.94 -3.88
C THR A 301 -6.00 15.61 -2.53
N PRO A 302 -5.84 16.45 -1.49
CA PRO A 302 -6.48 16.23 -0.20
C PRO A 302 -7.99 16.40 -0.31
N MET A 303 -8.73 15.64 0.50
CA MET A 303 -10.19 15.69 0.48
C MET A 303 -10.76 17.00 1.04
N SER A 304 -9.99 17.70 1.87
CA SER A 304 -10.37 19.01 2.41
C SER A 304 -10.41 20.14 1.37
N VAL A 305 -9.70 19.99 0.23
CA VAL A 305 -9.60 21.01 -0.81
C VAL A 305 -10.59 20.79 -1.94
N SER A 306 -10.80 19.54 -2.32
CA SER A 306 -11.70 19.24 -3.44
C SER A 306 -12.31 17.84 -3.30
N VAL A 307 -13.62 17.80 -3.14
CA VAL A 307 -14.39 16.57 -3.31
C VAL A 307 -14.88 16.52 -4.76
N PRO A 308 -14.37 15.60 -5.58
CA PRO A 308 -14.83 15.50 -6.95
C PRO A 308 -16.34 15.19 -7.01
N THR A 309 -17.10 16.00 -7.73
CA THR A 309 -18.57 15.86 -7.84
C THR A 309 -19.00 14.46 -8.32
N ALA A 310 -18.18 13.83 -9.17
CA ALA A 310 -18.41 12.45 -9.65
C ALA A 310 -18.31 11.39 -8.55
N ALA A 311 -17.80 11.73 -7.38
CA ALA A 311 -17.50 10.81 -6.29
C ALA A 311 -18.49 10.89 -5.12
N ALA A 312 -19.50 11.74 -5.16
CA ALA A 312 -20.37 12.04 -4.02
C ALA A 312 -20.96 10.79 -3.31
N GLY A 313 -21.18 9.69 -4.04
CA GLY A 313 -21.64 8.41 -3.48
C GLY A 313 -20.55 7.54 -2.86
N TYR A 314 -19.26 7.84 -3.10
CA TYR A 314 -18.13 7.00 -2.68
C TYR A 314 -17.25 7.67 -1.62
N VAL A 315 -17.24 9.00 -1.56
CA VAL A 315 -16.35 9.74 -0.66
C VAL A 315 -16.69 9.46 0.80
N GLY A 316 -17.97 9.42 1.12
CA GLY A 316 -18.39 9.37 2.53
C GLY A 316 -17.92 10.61 3.29
N ASP A 317 -17.77 10.48 4.60
CA ASP A 317 -17.26 11.56 5.45
C ASP A 317 -15.72 11.65 5.33
N TYR A 318 -15.19 12.85 5.25
CA TYR A 318 -13.76 13.15 5.09
C TYR A 318 -13.26 14.22 6.05
N SER A 319 -14.13 14.83 6.87
CA SER A 319 -13.79 15.99 7.71
C SER A 319 -14.19 15.85 9.17
N THR A 320 -15.20 15.04 9.49
CA THR A 320 -15.64 14.85 10.88
C THR A 320 -14.67 13.94 11.62
N PRO A 321 -14.08 14.39 12.75
CA PRO A 321 -13.27 13.55 13.60
C PRO A 321 -13.99 12.27 14.03
N VAL A 322 -13.26 11.18 14.15
CA VAL A 322 -13.81 9.87 14.54
C VAL A 322 -13.64 9.64 16.04
N THR A 323 -14.68 9.10 16.65
CA THR A 323 -14.72 8.78 18.08
C THR A 323 -15.33 7.44 18.40
N ASP A 324 -16.01 6.80 17.43
CA ASP A 324 -16.72 5.55 17.67
C ASP A 324 -15.75 4.43 18.03
N LEU A 325 -16.13 3.66 19.03
CA LEU A 325 -15.37 2.52 19.57
C LEU A 325 -15.99 1.17 19.18
N LYS A 326 -17.14 1.21 18.50
CA LYS A 326 -17.87 0.03 18.01
C LYS A 326 -18.74 0.41 16.81
N PRO A 327 -19.15 -0.55 15.99
CA PRO A 327 -20.13 -0.30 14.92
C PRO A 327 -21.42 0.34 15.46
N PRO A 328 -22.09 1.19 14.67
CA PRO A 328 -23.41 1.64 15.01
C PRO A 328 -24.34 0.42 15.18
N ALA A 329 -25.26 0.49 16.14
CA ALA A 329 -26.26 -0.55 16.31
C ALA A 329 -27.02 -0.76 14.99
N ALA A 330 -27.19 -2.02 14.60
CA ALA A 330 -27.97 -2.34 13.39
C ALA A 330 -29.34 -1.64 13.50
N SER A 331 -29.62 -0.71 12.59
CA SER A 331 -30.97 -0.11 12.53
C SER A 331 -31.93 -1.22 12.12
N ASN A 332 -32.76 -1.66 13.07
CA ASN A 332 -33.90 -2.49 12.75
C ASN A 332 -34.91 -1.63 11.95
N THR A 333 -34.64 -1.42 10.68
CA THR A 333 -35.66 -1.03 9.72
C THR A 333 -36.52 -2.29 9.50
N THR A 334 -37.49 -2.50 10.36
CA THR A 334 -38.66 -3.33 10.08
C THR A 334 -39.27 -2.77 8.79
N ALA A 335 -39.00 -3.45 7.67
CA ALA A 335 -39.80 -3.24 6.48
C ALA A 335 -41.25 -3.54 6.84
N THR A 336 -42.00 -2.52 7.08
CA THR A 336 -43.48 -2.62 7.10
C THR A 336 -43.88 -3.05 5.69
N LYS A 337 -44.46 -4.25 5.62
CA LYS A 337 -45.04 -4.81 4.39
C LYS A 337 -46.21 -3.96 3.93
#